data_58740afab015016ccf94973c4d9690ef
#
_entry.id   58740afab015016ccf94973c4d9690ef
#
_cell.length_a   1.000
_cell.length_b   1.000
_cell.length_c   1.000
_cell.angle_alpha   90.00
_cell.angle_beta   90.00
_cell.angle_gamma   90.00
#
_symmetry.space_group_name_H-M   'P 1'
#
loop_
_entity.id
_entity.type
_entity.pdbx_description
1 polymer ?
#
loop_
_entity_poly.entity_id
_entity_poly.type
_entity_poly.pdbx_seq_one_letter_code
_entity_poly.pdbx_strand_id
1 'polypeptide(L)'
;CIRDRIKIKPERSKTDHMYKIGTWIRDNTQGIGTMTYVKGTSFGGLGHGIYDMDTGTLLKIKGGLLLDPQIYSIKKGKSGTPGEIVGSIEYKEENILGSIKKNTEKGIYGTIPKKQQKAYKIGYRQDIKPGKAYILSNVSGTMKQYEIQINKIVPSDKDVLKSMEIEVTDKELLKLTNGIIQGMSGSPILQNGKLIGAVTHVFVNDPMKGYAILMETMLYEMEN
;
A
#
# COMPACT_ATOMS: atom_id res chain seq x y z
N CYS A 1 -1.52 31.35 -6.67
CA CYS A 1 -2.59 30.54 -6.01
C CYS A 1 -3.77 31.45 -5.72
N ILE A 2 -4.89 31.24 -6.39
CA ILE A 2 -6.16 31.87 -6.01
C ILE A 2 -6.60 31.16 -4.73
N ARG A 3 -6.51 31.86 -3.62
CA ARG A 3 -7.09 31.40 -2.36
C ARG A 3 -8.51 31.95 -2.29
N ASP A 4 -9.49 31.12 -2.60
CA ASP A 4 -10.87 31.46 -2.40
C ASP A 4 -11.11 31.65 -0.90
N ARG A 5 -11.67 32.80 -0.55
CA ARG A 5 -12.09 33.09 0.83
C ARG A 5 -13.59 32.86 0.92
N ILE A 6 -13.97 31.86 1.71
CA ILE A 6 -15.38 31.57 2.00
C ILE A 6 -15.69 32.18 3.38
N LYS A 7 -16.74 33.01 3.44
CA LYS A 7 -17.26 33.51 4.73
C LYS A 7 -18.17 32.44 5.30
N ILE A 8 -17.81 31.89 6.46
CA ILE A 8 -18.62 30.89 7.17
C ILE A 8 -19.09 31.53 8.49
N LYS A 9 -20.36 31.39 8.80
CA LYS A 9 -20.93 31.79 10.09
C LYS A 9 -21.00 30.54 10.98
N PRO A 10 -20.23 30.47 12.08
CA PRO A 10 -20.34 29.34 12.99
C PRO A 10 -21.65 29.36 13.75
N GLU A 11 -22.22 28.16 13.99
CA GLU A 11 -23.39 27.97 14.80
C GLU A 11 -23.04 27.29 16.12
N ARG A 12 -23.74 27.69 17.20
CA ARG A 12 -23.53 27.10 18.51
C ARG A 12 -24.27 25.76 18.60
N SER A 13 -23.52 24.69 18.81
CA SER A 13 -24.06 23.34 18.98
C SER A 13 -24.94 23.25 20.22
N LYS A 14 -26.09 22.60 20.09
CA LYS A 14 -27.06 22.40 21.20
C LYS A 14 -26.58 21.33 22.19
N THR A 15 -25.64 20.45 21.79
CA THR A 15 -25.20 19.31 22.60
C THR A 15 -24.00 19.62 23.49
N ASP A 16 -23.04 20.39 22.98
CA ASP A 16 -21.77 20.68 23.68
C ASP A 16 -21.52 22.19 23.86
N HIS A 17 -22.46 23.02 23.40
CA HIS A 17 -22.41 24.49 23.46
C HIS A 17 -21.20 25.15 22.78
N MET A 18 -20.42 24.38 21.99
CA MET A 18 -19.30 24.90 21.22
C MET A 18 -19.75 25.48 19.89
N TYR A 19 -19.03 26.51 19.39
CA TYR A 19 -19.26 27.03 18.06
C TYR A 19 -18.64 26.09 17.00
N LYS A 20 -19.44 25.67 16.01
CA LYS A 20 -19.06 24.77 14.94
C LYS A 20 -19.35 25.37 13.58
N ILE A 21 -18.52 25.12 12.61
CA ILE A 21 -18.72 25.54 11.22
C ILE A 21 -19.45 24.50 10.37
N GLY A 22 -19.79 23.34 10.97
CA GLY A 22 -20.55 22.29 10.29
C GLY A 22 -19.78 21.56 9.19
N THR A 23 -18.45 21.62 9.21
CA THR A 23 -17.60 20.90 8.24
C THR A 23 -16.51 20.10 8.93
N TRP A 24 -16.12 19.03 8.29
CA TRP A 24 -14.94 18.26 8.66
C TRP A 24 -13.70 18.83 7.97
N ILE A 25 -12.64 19.05 8.71
CA ILE A 25 -11.36 19.48 8.17
C ILE A 25 -10.36 18.35 8.43
N ARG A 26 -9.72 17.86 7.36
CA ARG A 26 -8.59 16.95 7.43
C ARG A 26 -7.35 17.68 6.92
N ASP A 27 -6.39 17.84 7.77
CA ASP A 27 -5.10 18.46 7.45
C ASP A 27 -4.01 17.43 7.18
N ASN A 28 -4.24 16.17 7.58
CA ASN A 28 -3.26 15.11 7.47
C ASN A 28 -3.91 13.75 7.20
N THR A 29 -3.33 12.97 6.29
CA THR A 29 -3.74 11.59 6.00
C THR A 29 -2.58 10.65 6.28
N GLN A 30 -2.83 9.62 7.08
CA GLN A 30 -1.85 8.62 7.48
C GLN A 30 -2.32 7.22 7.08
N GLY A 31 -1.38 6.33 6.83
CA GLY A 31 -1.67 4.92 6.57
C GLY A 31 -0.41 4.07 6.73
N ILE A 32 -0.60 2.79 7.04
CA ILE A 32 0.46 1.79 7.07
C ILE A 32 0.40 1.00 5.76
N GLY A 33 1.55 0.82 5.13
CA GLY A 33 1.67 0.07 3.89
C GLY A 33 3.10 -0.41 3.67
N THR A 34 3.36 -1.03 2.53
CA THR A 34 4.67 -1.59 2.23
C THR A 34 5.34 -0.84 1.09
N MET A 35 6.60 -0.48 1.29
CA MET A 35 7.50 -0.02 0.24
C MET A 35 7.88 -1.22 -0.63
N THR A 36 7.54 -1.16 -1.92
CA THR A 36 7.69 -2.30 -2.84
C THR A 36 9.13 -2.46 -3.31
N TYR A 37 9.77 -1.36 -3.71
CA TYR A 37 11.11 -1.37 -4.26
C TYR A 37 11.81 -0.04 -4.10
N VAL A 38 13.12 -0.09 -4.28
CA VAL A 38 14.00 1.08 -4.38
C VAL A 38 14.85 0.94 -5.64
N LYS A 39 14.93 2.03 -6.43
CA LYS A 39 15.82 2.17 -7.60
C LYS A 39 16.68 3.41 -7.42
N GLY A 40 17.94 3.22 -7.06
CA GLY A 40 18.84 4.32 -6.69
C GLY A 40 18.38 5.00 -5.38
N THR A 41 17.90 6.22 -5.48
CA THR A 41 17.29 6.97 -4.37
C THR A 41 15.77 7.09 -4.49
N SER A 42 15.18 6.58 -5.56
CA SER A 42 13.73 6.60 -5.78
C SER A 42 13.09 5.33 -5.23
N PHE A 43 11.89 5.45 -4.67
CA PHE A 43 11.10 4.29 -4.24
C PHE A 43 9.70 4.31 -4.84
N GLY A 44 9.10 3.12 -4.92
CA GLY A 44 7.67 2.93 -5.17
C GLY A 44 7.06 2.03 -4.09
N GLY A 45 5.81 2.29 -3.74
CA GLY A 45 5.09 1.55 -2.70
C GLY A 45 3.59 1.45 -2.94
N LEU A 46 2.91 0.64 -2.13
CA LEU A 46 1.48 0.36 -2.09
C LEU A 46 0.93 -0.39 -3.32
N GLY A 47 1.37 -0.06 -4.53
CA GLY A 47 0.80 -0.61 -5.76
C GLY A 47 -0.59 -0.08 -6.12
N HIS A 48 -1.13 0.84 -5.32
CA HIS A 48 -2.37 1.58 -5.54
C HIS A 48 -2.27 2.97 -4.91
N GLY A 49 -3.16 3.88 -5.30
CA GLY A 49 -3.20 5.23 -4.74
C GLY A 49 -3.80 5.30 -3.33
N ILE A 50 -3.55 6.42 -2.67
CA ILE A 50 -4.22 6.81 -1.44
C ILE A 50 -5.42 7.68 -1.83
N TYR A 51 -6.60 7.27 -1.40
CA TYR A 51 -7.87 7.91 -1.69
C TYR A 51 -8.45 8.56 -0.44
N ASP A 52 -9.16 9.65 -0.64
CA ASP A 52 -10.00 10.21 0.42
C ASP A 52 -11.18 9.29 0.67
N MET A 53 -11.37 8.89 1.93
CA MET A 53 -12.38 7.88 2.31
C MET A 53 -13.83 8.39 2.19
N ASP A 54 -14.03 9.69 2.24
CA ASP A 54 -15.38 10.28 2.20
C ASP A 54 -15.82 10.54 0.76
N THR A 55 -14.88 10.97 -0.09
CA THR A 55 -15.19 11.35 -1.48
C THR A 55 -14.84 10.27 -2.50
N GLY A 56 -14.03 9.27 -2.11
CA GLY A 56 -13.52 8.25 -3.02
C GLY A 56 -12.57 8.79 -4.10
N THR A 57 -12.07 10.02 -3.95
CA THR A 57 -11.19 10.65 -4.92
C THR A 57 -9.71 10.43 -4.57
N LEU A 58 -8.87 10.31 -5.58
CA LEU A 58 -7.42 10.22 -5.39
C LEU A 58 -6.91 11.48 -4.69
N LEU A 59 -6.21 11.31 -3.57
CA LEU A 59 -5.66 12.44 -2.81
C LEU A 59 -4.58 13.17 -3.61
N LYS A 60 -4.82 14.45 -3.86
CA LYS A 60 -3.81 15.36 -4.43
C LYS A 60 -2.87 15.83 -3.33
N ILE A 61 -1.67 15.28 -3.29
CA ILE A 61 -0.66 15.61 -2.29
C ILE A 61 0.29 16.70 -2.82
N LYS A 62 0.76 17.57 -1.93
CA LYS A 62 1.89 18.47 -2.20
C LYS A 62 3.23 17.82 -1.84
N GLY A 63 3.19 16.75 -1.06
CA GLY A 63 4.28 15.96 -0.56
C GLY A 63 3.85 15.21 0.69
N GLY A 64 4.72 14.32 1.18
CA GLY A 64 4.48 13.55 2.39
C GLY A 64 5.78 13.00 2.95
N LEU A 65 5.70 12.44 4.15
CA LEU A 65 6.81 11.75 4.78
C LEU A 65 6.60 10.24 4.68
N LEU A 66 7.67 9.53 4.38
CA LEU A 66 7.77 8.09 4.56
C LEU A 66 8.40 7.85 5.93
N LEU A 67 7.67 7.20 6.82
CA LEU A 67 8.07 6.98 8.21
C LEU A 67 8.15 5.49 8.53
N ASP A 68 8.99 5.12 9.47
CA ASP A 68 9.04 3.76 10.02
C ASP A 68 7.96 3.61 11.10
N PRO A 69 6.94 2.77 10.90
CA PRO A 69 5.86 2.63 11.88
C PRO A 69 6.28 1.68 13.00
N GLN A 70 5.78 1.92 14.21
CA GLN A 70 5.85 0.96 15.30
C GLN A 70 4.64 0.02 15.23
N ILE A 71 4.88 -1.25 14.94
CA ILE A 71 3.83 -2.28 14.86
C ILE A 71 3.61 -2.89 16.24
N TYR A 72 2.36 -2.88 16.69
CA TYR A 72 1.97 -3.42 18.01
C TYR A 72 1.30 -4.79 17.92
N SER A 73 0.44 -4.97 16.93
CA SER A 73 -0.32 -6.20 16.76
C SER A 73 -0.83 -6.39 15.34
N ILE A 74 -1.33 -7.58 15.10
CA ILE A 74 -1.99 -7.96 13.84
C ILE A 74 -3.42 -8.36 14.16
N LYS A 75 -4.37 -7.73 13.50
CA LYS A 75 -5.76 -8.14 13.49
C LYS A 75 -5.98 -9.03 12.28
N LYS A 76 -6.31 -10.30 12.54
CA LYS A 76 -6.50 -11.29 11.46
C LYS A 76 -7.71 -10.98 10.60
N GLY A 77 -7.59 -11.26 9.31
CA GLY A 77 -8.70 -11.18 8.37
C GLY A 77 -9.76 -12.24 8.64
N LYS A 78 -11.01 -11.91 8.32
CA LYS A 78 -12.16 -12.81 8.31
C LYS A 78 -12.99 -12.53 7.06
N SER A 79 -13.79 -13.51 6.62
CA SER A 79 -14.76 -13.26 5.56
C SER A 79 -15.63 -12.04 5.89
N GLY A 80 -15.75 -11.09 4.97
CA GLY A 80 -16.47 -9.84 5.15
C GLY A 80 -15.73 -8.75 5.96
N THR A 81 -14.58 -9.06 6.56
CA THR A 81 -13.82 -8.09 7.37
C THR A 81 -12.33 -8.30 7.13
N PRO A 82 -11.68 -7.50 6.29
CA PRO A 82 -10.24 -7.53 6.11
C PRO A 82 -9.51 -7.32 7.43
N GLY A 83 -8.40 -8.03 7.63
CA GLY A 83 -7.51 -7.80 8.76
C GLY A 83 -6.66 -6.55 8.55
N GLU A 84 -5.90 -6.16 9.57
CA GLU A 84 -5.03 -5.00 9.53
C GLU A 84 -3.77 -5.14 10.37
N ILE A 85 -2.71 -4.46 9.96
CA ILE A 85 -1.54 -4.22 10.78
C ILE A 85 -1.86 -3.03 11.69
N VAL A 86 -1.81 -3.22 13.00
CA VAL A 86 -2.07 -2.17 13.99
C VAL A 86 -0.75 -1.61 14.48
N GLY A 87 -0.56 -0.31 14.35
CA GLY A 87 0.65 0.38 14.77
C GLY A 87 0.43 1.86 14.97
N SER A 88 1.47 2.56 15.41
CA SER A 88 1.50 4.02 15.46
C SER A 88 2.59 4.58 14.57
N ILE A 89 2.38 5.82 14.15
CA ILE A 89 3.33 6.59 13.38
C ILE A 89 3.77 7.76 14.25
N GLU A 90 5.02 7.75 14.67
CA GLU A 90 5.61 8.86 15.43
C GLU A 90 6.38 9.78 14.50
N TYR A 91 6.00 11.06 14.48
CA TYR A 91 6.66 12.11 13.69
C TYR A 91 7.94 12.60 14.38
N LYS A 92 8.96 11.74 14.42
CA LYS A 92 10.30 12.07 14.89
C LYS A 92 11.28 12.00 13.73
N GLU A 93 12.30 12.84 13.73
CA GLU A 93 13.32 12.87 12.66
C GLU A 93 13.98 11.50 12.44
N GLU A 94 14.24 10.77 13.52
CA GLU A 94 14.83 9.44 13.51
C GLU A 94 13.98 8.38 12.78
N ASN A 95 12.65 8.57 12.73
CA ASN A 95 11.71 7.68 12.07
C ASN A 95 11.48 8.04 10.59
N ILE A 96 12.04 9.15 10.11
CA ILE A 96 11.87 9.58 8.72
C ILE A 96 12.78 8.74 7.82
N LEU A 97 12.16 7.89 7.00
CA LEU A 97 12.85 7.09 5.98
C LEU A 97 13.04 7.84 4.66
N GLY A 98 12.17 8.80 4.38
CA GLY A 98 12.21 9.54 3.12
C GLY A 98 11.02 10.46 2.90
N SER A 99 10.84 10.92 1.67
CA SER A 99 9.75 11.81 1.28
C SER A 99 8.93 11.24 0.14
N ILE A 100 7.59 11.36 0.24
CA ILE A 100 6.64 11.02 -0.81
C ILE A 100 6.46 12.25 -1.71
N LYS A 101 6.56 12.07 -3.03
CA LYS A 101 6.44 13.14 -4.03
C LYS A 101 5.21 13.01 -4.91
N LYS A 102 4.78 11.77 -5.16
CA LYS A 102 3.61 11.48 -6.03
C LYS A 102 2.69 10.50 -5.33
N ASN A 103 1.39 10.73 -5.44
CA ASN A 103 0.33 9.77 -5.20
C ASN A 103 -0.44 9.60 -6.51
N THR A 104 -0.37 8.44 -7.11
CA THR A 104 -1.04 8.09 -8.36
C THR A 104 -1.99 6.92 -8.15
N GLU A 105 -2.83 6.61 -9.10
CA GLU A 105 -3.71 5.43 -9.01
C GLU A 105 -2.93 4.11 -8.84
N LYS A 106 -1.67 4.07 -9.32
CA LYS A 106 -0.83 2.87 -9.36
C LYS A 106 0.22 2.78 -8.25
N GLY A 107 0.18 3.70 -7.28
CA GLY A 107 1.08 3.69 -6.14
C GLY A 107 1.51 5.05 -5.65
N ILE A 108 2.32 5.03 -4.60
CA ILE A 108 3.04 6.20 -4.08
C ILE A 108 4.50 6.13 -4.48
N TYR A 109 5.09 7.28 -4.81
CA TYR A 109 6.46 7.39 -5.26
C TYR A 109 7.16 8.54 -4.56
N GLY A 110 8.46 8.38 -4.35
CA GLY A 110 9.23 9.40 -3.67
C GLY A 110 10.72 9.08 -3.60
N THR A 111 11.40 9.64 -2.63
CA THR A 111 12.85 9.47 -2.48
C THR A 111 13.22 9.05 -1.06
N ILE A 112 14.25 8.20 -0.96
CA ILE A 112 14.90 7.81 0.29
C ILE A 112 16.41 8.03 0.15
N PRO A 113 17.16 8.16 1.26
CA PRO A 113 18.61 8.10 1.23
C PRO A 113 19.10 6.78 0.59
N LYS A 114 20.19 6.85 -0.17
CA LYS A 114 20.77 5.65 -0.78
C LYS A 114 21.20 4.66 0.31
N LYS A 115 20.63 3.45 0.26
CA LYS A 115 21.00 2.34 1.14
C LYS A 115 21.39 1.13 0.26
N GLN A 116 22.38 0.36 0.72
CA GLN A 116 22.68 -0.91 0.08
C GLN A 116 21.56 -1.90 0.36
N GLN A 117 20.99 -2.47 -0.70
CA GLN A 117 19.87 -3.41 -0.62
C GLN A 117 20.12 -4.60 -1.53
N LYS A 118 19.44 -5.71 -1.26
CA LYS A 118 19.46 -6.88 -2.14
C LYS A 118 18.81 -6.52 -3.48
N ALA A 119 19.56 -6.67 -4.56
CA ALA A 119 19.05 -6.43 -5.91
C ALA A 119 18.29 -7.66 -6.44
N TYR A 120 17.18 -7.40 -7.11
CA TYR A 120 16.38 -8.39 -7.81
C TYR A 120 16.31 -8.04 -9.30
N LYS A 121 16.36 -9.06 -10.16
CA LYS A 121 16.01 -8.87 -11.58
C LYS A 121 14.51 -8.62 -11.70
N ILE A 122 14.12 -7.74 -12.61
CA ILE A 122 12.70 -7.51 -12.90
C ILE A 122 12.18 -8.62 -13.80
N GLY A 123 11.02 -9.16 -13.44
CA GLY A 123 10.24 -10.04 -14.29
C GLY A 123 9.14 -9.22 -14.96
N TYR A 124 9.09 -9.30 -16.28
CA TYR A 124 8.06 -8.67 -17.09
C TYR A 124 6.85 -9.59 -17.25
N ARG A 125 5.72 -9.06 -17.68
CA ARG A 125 4.47 -9.82 -17.85
C ARG A 125 4.67 -11.17 -18.56
N GLN A 126 5.48 -11.20 -19.63
CA GLN A 126 5.77 -12.42 -20.39
C GLN A 126 6.52 -13.50 -19.63
N ASP A 127 7.22 -13.11 -18.57
CA ASP A 127 7.96 -14.03 -17.69
C ASP A 127 7.06 -14.71 -16.65
N ILE A 128 5.89 -14.11 -16.37
CA ILE A 128 5.00 -14.52 -15.29
C ILE A 128 4.12 -15.68 -15.76
N LYS A 129 3.97 -16.67 -14.90
CA LYS A 129 3.11 -17.83 -15.16
C LYS A 129 2.22 -18.11 -13.95
N PRO A 130 0.98 -18.63 -14.14
CA PRO A 130 0.24 -19.24 -13.06
C PRO A 130 1.10 -20.27 -12.35
N GLY A 131 1.01 -20.34 -11.03
CA GLY A 131 1.83 -21.23 -10.24
C GLY A 131 2.45 -20.57 -9.03
N LYS A 132 3.40 -21.25 -8.41
CA LYS A 132 4.08 -20.86 -7.19
C LYS A 132 4.85 -19.55 -7.33
N ALA A 133 4.67 -18.67 -6.35
CA ALA A 133 5.40 -17.41 -6.18
C ALA A 133 5.55 -17.09 -4.68
N TYR A 134 6.13 -15.96 -4.33
CA TYR A 134 6.38 -15.58 -2.94
C TYR A 134 6.09 -14.09 -2.71
N ILE A 135 5.47 -13.77 -1.60
CA ILE A 135 5.38 -12.40 -1.07
C ILE A 135 6.55 -12.17 -0.12
N LEU A 136 7.23 -11.03 -0.26
CA LEU A 136 8.15 -10.55 0.76
C LEU A 136 7.39 -9.70 1.78
N SER A 137 7.49 -10.06 3.06
CA SER A 137 6.86 -9.30 4.13
C SER A 137 7.61 -9.44 5.45
N ASN A 138 7.56 -8.40 6.26
CA ASN A 138 8.09 -8.39 7.62
C ASN A 138 6.99 -8.54 8.69
N VAL A 139 5.83 -9.02 8.31
CA VAL A 139 4.65 -9.15 9.19
C VAL A 139 4.93 -10.00 10.44
N SER A 140 5.92 -10.91 10.41
CA SER A 140 6.35 -11.69 11.58
C SER A 140 7.46 -11.00 12.41
N GLY A 141 7.74 -9.70 12.16
CA GLY A 141 8.82 -8.94 12.80
C GLY A 141 10.16 -9.01 12.04
N THR A 142 10.31 -9.95 11.11
CA THR A 142 11.51 -10.08 10.25
C THR A 142 11.09 -10.29 8.80
N MET A 143 11.92 -9.80 7.86
CA MET A 143 11.66 -9.97 6.43
C MET A 143 11.77 -11.43 6.02
N LYS A 144 10.66 -12.00 5.54
CA LYS A 144 10.55 -13.39 5.07
C LYS A 144 9.86 -13.47 3.72
N GLN A 145 10.04 -14.63 3.06
CA GLN A 145 9.29 -15.05 1.88
C GLN A 145 8.15 -15.95 2.31
N TYR A 146 6.93 -15.57 1.97
CA TYR A 146 5.73 -16.38 2.20
C TYR A 146 5.19 -16.90 0.89
N GLU A 147 4.88 -18.18 0.83
CA GLU A 147 4.41 -18.84 -0.38
C GLU A 147 3.01 -18.38 -0.77
N ILE A 148 2.85 -18.10 -2.05
CA ILE A 148 1.56 -17.81 -2.69
C ILE A 148 1.43 -18.59 -3.98
N GLN A 149 0.19 -18.73 -4.45
CA GLN A 149 -0.17 -19.21 -5.77
C GLN A 149 -0.63 -18.03 -6.63
N ILE A 150 -0.08 -17.88 -7.83
CA ILE A 150 -0.66 -17.03 -8.87
C ILE A 150 -1.72 -17.89 -9.56
N ASN A 151 -3.00 -17.58 -9.35
CA ASN A 151 -4.11 -18.32 -9.92
C ASN A 151 -4.38 -17.89 -11.37
N LYS A 152 -4.25 -16.60 -11.65
CA LYS A 152 -4.57 -16.04 -12.96
C LYS A 152 -3.76 -14.76 -13.24
N ILE A 153 -3.44 -14.56 -14.51
CA ILE A 153 -2.90 -13.33 -15.07
C ILE A 153 -4.00 -12.67 -15.88
N VAL A 154 -4.40 -11.46 -15.50
CA VAL A 154 -5.50 -10.73 -16.14
C VAL A 154 -4.94 -9.88 -17.30
N PRO A 155 -5.60 -9.80 -18.47
CA PRO A 155 -5.19 -8.91 -19.55
C PRO A 155 -5.02 -7.45 -19.10
N SER A 156 -4.01 -6.76 -19.66
CA SER A 156 -3.58 -5.42 -19.23
C SER A 156 -4.54 -4.28 -19.59
N ASP A 157 -5.52 -4.55 -20.44
CA ASP A 157 -6.52 -3.61 -20.94
C ASP A 157 -7.71 -3.36 -20.00
N LYS A 158 -7.83 -4.17 -18.93
CA LYS A 158 -8.96 -4.06 -17.99
C LYS A 158 -8.63 -3.18 -16.79
N ASP A 159 -7.98 -3.74 -15.80
CA ASP A 159 -7.66 -3.05 -14.55
C ASP A 159 -6.22 -3.39 -14.14
N VAL A 160 -5.33 -2.43 -14.32
CA VAL A 160 -3.89 -2.63 -14.08
C VAL A 160 -3.58 -2.97 -12.61
N LEU A 161 -4.43 -2.56 -11.67
CA LEU A 161 -4.28 -2.87 -10.24
C LEU A 161 -4.64 -4.33 -9.94
N LYS A 162 -5.31 -5.01 -10.87
CA LYS A 162 -5.75 -6.40 -10.79
C LYS A 162 -5.10 -7.28 -11.85
N SER A 163 -3.86 -7.00 -12.19
CA SER A 163 -3.11 -7.73 -13.24
C SER A 163 -2.86 -9.20 -12.91
N MET A 164 -2.85 -9.57 -11.64
CA MET A 164 -2.72 -10.95 -11.18
C MET A 164 -3.74 -11.23 -10.06
N GLU A 165 -4.34 -12.41 -10.09
CA GLU A 165 -5.06 -12.99 -8.95
C GLU A 165 -4.11 -13.90 -8.20
N ILE A 166 -3.98 -13.70 -6.90
CA ILE A 166 -3.06 -14.42 -6.02
C ILE A 166 -3.80 -15.04 -4.85
N GLU A 167 -3.25 -16.13 -4.32
CA GLU A 167 -3.78 -16.83 -3.16
C GLU A 167 -2.64 -17.18 -2.20
N VAL A 168 -2.81 -16.87 -0.92
CA VAL A 168 -1.84 -17.21 0.13
C VAL A 168 -1.95 -18.70 0.44
N THR A 169 -0.83 -19.42 0.28
CA THR A 169 -0.73 -20.86 0.59
C THR A 169 0.20 -21.13 1.77
N ASP A 170 0.97 -20.13 2.19
CA ASP A 170 1.92 -20.24 3.28
C ASP A 170 1.22 -20.43 4.63
N LYS A 171 1.54 -21.54 5.32
CA LYS A 171 0.91 -21.90 6.60
C LYS A 171 1.27 -20.92 7.74
N GLU A 172 2.50 -20.38 7.75
CA GLU A 172 2.92 -19.41 8.77
C GLU A 172 2.16 -18.10 8.58
N LEU A 173 2.09 -17.59 7.35
CA LEU A 173 1.34 -16.38 7.04
C LEU A 173 -0.14 -16.53 7.35
N LEU A 174 -0.77 -17.64 6.95
CA LEU A 174 -2.17 -17.92 7.26
C LEU A 174 -2.41 -17.99 8.78
N LYS A 175 -1.48 -18.60 9.54
CA LYS A 175 -1.58 -18.63 11.01
C LYS A 175 -1.48 -17.22 11.62
N LEU A 176 -0.66 -16.34 11.06
CA LEU A 176 -0.44 -14.97 11.57
C LEU A 176 -1.59 -14.03 11.20
N THR A 177 -2.00 -14.03 9.95
CA THR A 177 -2.87 -12.98 9.37
C THR A 177 -4.21 -13.52 8.86
N ASN A 178 -4.34 -14.83 8.65
CA ASN A 178 -5.45 -15.48 7.95
C ASN A 178 -5.62 -15.00 6.51
N GLY A 179 -4.52 -14.62 5.85
CA GLY A 179 -4.46 -14.17 4.47
C GLY A 179 -3.83 -12.79 4.28
N ILE A 180 -4.25 -12.06 3.26
CA ILE A 180 -3.79 -10.71 2.96
C ILE A 180 -4.54 -9.72 3.86
N ILE A 181 -3.81 -8.82 4.53
CA ILE A 181 -4.38 -7.83 5.45
C ILE A 181 -3.98 -6.41 5.05
N GLN A 182 -4.71 -5.42 5.54
CA GLN A 182 -4.36 -4.00 5.36
C GLN A 182 -2.97 -3.72 5.96
N GLY A 183 -2.14 -2.99 5.22
CA GLY A 183 -0.72 -2.80 5.49
C GLY A 183 0.19 -3.68 4.63
N MET A 184 -0.30 -4.80 4.07
CA MET A 184 0.45 -5.62 3.12
C MET A 184 0.38 -5.10 1.68
N SER A 185 -0.43 -4.09 1.38
CA SER A 185 -0.41 -3.41 0.08
C SER A 185 0.99 -2.90 -0.24
N GLY A 186 1.49 -3.21 -1.44
CA GLY A 186 2.87 -2.94 -1.85
C GLY A 186 3.85 -4.07 -1.54
N SER A 187 3.47 -5.13 -0.83
CA SER A 187 4.37 -6.26 -0.57
C SER A 187 4.88 -6.83 -1.89
N PRO A 188 6.24 -6.90 -2.08
CA PRO A 188 6.83 -7.36 -3.32
C PRO A 188 6.52 -8.83 -3.59
N ILE A 189 6.28 -9.18 -4.86
CA ILE A 189 6.03 -10.55 -5.29
C ILE A 189 7.21 -11.04 -6.14
N LEU A 190 7.74 -12.21 -5.75
CA LEU A 190 8.83 -12.87 -6.44
C LEU A 190 8.36 -14.15 -7.11
N GLN A 191 8.75 -14.36 -8.37
CA GLN A 191 8.63 -15.64 -9.06
C GLN A 191 9.95 -15.95 -9.77
N ASN A 192 10.46 -17.17 -9.59
CA ASN A 192 11.73 -17.62 -10.18
C ASN A 192 12.91 -16.66 -9.92
N GLY A 193 12.96 -16.05 -8.72
CA GLY A 193 14.00 -15.09 -8.33
C GLY A 193 13.88 -13.70 -8.95
N LYS A 194 12.83 -13.42 -9.74
CA LYS A 194 12.55 -12.11 -10.32
C LYS A 194 11.46 -11.40 -9.52
N LEU A 195 11.58 -10.07 -9.37
CA LEU A 195 10.53 -9.21 -8.83
C LEU A 195 9.50 -8.94 -9.95
N ILE A 196 8.28 -9.45 -9.77
CA ILE A 196 7.26 -9.45 -10.80
C ILE A 196 6.10 -8.47 -10.55
N GLY A 197 5.92 -8.03 -9.32
CA GLY A 197 4.80 -7.14 -8.97
C GLY A 197 4.69 -6.90 -7.48
N ALA A 198 3.54 -6.38 -7.07
CA ALA A 198 3.21 -6.08 -5.68
C ALA A 198 1.74 -6.37 -5.37
N VAL A 199 1.46 -6.76 -4.16
CA VAL A 199 0.10 -6.94 -3.63
C VAL A 199 -0.63 -5.59 -3.65
N THR A 200 -1.89 -5.57 -4.11
CA THR A 200 -2.71 -4.36 -4.14
C THR A 200 -3.93 -4.46 -3.23
N HIS A 201 -4.80 -5.41 -3.48
CA HIS A 201 -6.09 -5.51 -2.79
C HIS A 201 -6.34 -6.93 -2.32
N VAL A 202 -7.02 -7.04 -1.17
CA VAL A 202 -7.55 -8.31 -0.64
C VAL A 202 -8.99 -8.50 -1.10
N PHE A 203 -9.43 -9.74 -1.27
CA PHE A 203 -10.84 -10.04 -1.48
C PHE A 203 -11.58 -9.95 -0.14
N VAL A 204 -12.62 -9.13 -0.10
CA VAL A 204 -13.36 -8.89 1.16
C VAL A 204 -13.95 -10.18 1.73
N ASN A 205 -14.47 -11.06 0.87
CA ASN A 205 -15.12 -12.31 1.29
C ASN A 205 -14.17 -13.50 1.43
N ASP A 206 -12.91 -13.37 0.95
CA ASP A 206 -11.90 -14.43 1.03
C ASP A 206 -10.52 -13.82 1.23
N PRO A 207 -10.10 -13.56 2.49
CA PRO A 207 -8.82 -12.91 2.78
C PRO A 207 -7.59 -13.68 2.28
N MET A 208 -7.72 -14.98 1.99
CA MET A 208 -6.60 -15.74 1.42
C MET A 208 -6.29 -15.31 -0.01
N LYS A 209 -7.25 -14.66 -0.70
CA LYS A 209 -7.11 -14.22 -2.09
C LYS A 209 -7.01 -12.70 -2.20
N GLY A 210 -6.39 -12.27 -3.28
CA GLY A 210 -6.26 -10.85 -3.59
C GLY A 210 -5.76 -10.61 -5.00
N TYR A 211 -5.51 -9.34 -5.25
CA TYR A 211 -4.96 -8.86 -6.52
C TYR A 211 -3.54 -8.33 -6.36
N ALA A 212 -2.84 -8.28 -7.47
CA ALA A 212 -1.53 -7.68 -7.55
C ALA A 212 -1.35 -6.92 -8.88
N ILE A 213 -0.54 -5.85 -8.81
CA ILE A 213 -0.07 -5.04 -9.93
C ILE A 213 1.24 -5.61 -10.46
N LEU A 214 1.52 -5.41 -11.76
CA LEU A 214 2.80 -5.78 -12.36
C LEU A 214 3.90 -4.79 -11.98
N MET A 215 5.13 -5.30 -11.83
CA MET A 215 6.29 -4.46 -11.51
C MET A 215 6.60 -3.45 -12.62
N GLU A 216 6.46 -3.85 -13.89
CA GLU A 216 6.65 -2.97 -15.04
C GLU A 216 5.70 -1.78 -15.03
N THR A 217 4.44 -1.97 -14.58
CA THR A 217 3.47 -0.88 -14.45
C THR A 217 3.90 0.14 -13.40
N MET A 218 4.37 -0.34 -12.24
CA MET A 218 4.86 0.56 -11.18
C MET A 218 6.12 1.30 -11.58
N LEU A 219 7.04 0.64 -12.28
CA LEU A 219 8.29 1.28 -12.77
C LEU A 219 7.98 2.34 -13.83
N TYR A 220 7.09 2.06 -14.77
CA TYR A 220 6.65 3.02 -15.78
C TYR A 220 6.04 4.28 -15.14
N GLU A 221 5.19 4.09 -14.12
CA GLU A 221 4.54 5.19 -13.41
C GLU A 221 5.52 6.05 -12.60
N MET A 222 6.59 5.44 -12.09
CA MET A 222 7.65 6.17 -11.38
C MET A 222 8.45 7.08 -12.30
N GLU A 223 8.68 6.64 -13.56
CA GLU A 223 9.55 7.34 -14.54
C GLU A 223 8.82 8.47 -15.28
N ASN A 224 7.48 8.46 -15.30
CA ASN A 224 6.63 9.48 -15.91
C ASN A 224 5.90 10.32 -14.86
#